data_01990274d3ddf1c135e5cdead6a8b2dd
#
_entry.id   01990274d3ddf1c135e5cdead6a8b2dd
#
_cell.length_a   1.000
_cell.length_b   1.000
_cell.length_c   1.000
_cell.angle_alpha   90.00
_cell.angle_beta   90.00
_cell.angle_gamma   90.00
#
_symmetry.space_group_name_H-M   'P 1'
#
loop_
_entity.id
_entity.type
_entity.pdbx_description
1 polymer ?
#
loop_
_entity_poly.entity_id
_entity_poly.type
_entity_poly.pdbx_seq_one_letter_code
_entity_poly.pdbx_strand_id
1 'polypeptide(L)'
;MAAAMSDPDREAAAQGTMDVDGLRVRLVDVDAVTFTAAYEVVCNANLWFVHHGLFDATHRPAHDHRFDAAWASYRHVNVAMADAVAKEAPEGAVVLVQDYHLTLVAKFLADLRPDLRCVHFTHTPFTDPDGLRMLPDAAATEMLAGLGAHVACGFHTQRWADRFVACCTERGVTAPPTFVAPLGPDPDDLASSAASPAVATASHAITALAGGRRLVVRVDRIEPSKNIVRGLRAFDLLLTEYPQWREKVTFAAFIYPSRETLPEYLAYRQEVTSTVAWVNDRWGTADWVPVVANLGDDYPTSLAALGAYDVLLVNPIRDGLNLVAKEGPLLNDHDGVLVLSSEAGAADELGDAALVVNPFDLAATAEALHRALTMDNPERAERATALRSLAAAHSPHTWFDAQVAAAEPNGP
;
A
#
# COMPACT_ATOMS: atom_id res chain seq x y z
N MET A 1 -9.23 -18.36 1.37
CA MET A 1 -10.09 -18.30 0.16
C MET A 1 -9.73 -17.10 -0.68
N ALA A 2 -9.84 -17.17 -2.01
CA ALA A 2 -9.58 -16.07 -2.94
C ALA A 2 -10.58 -16.13 -4.10
N ALA A 3 -10.79 -15.00 -4.80
CA ALA A 3 -11.62 -14.98 -6.00
C ALA A 3 -10.87 -15.57 -7.20
N ALA A 4 -11.59 -16.30 -8.05
CA ALA A 4 -11.09 -16.73 -9.36
C ALA A 4 -11.11 -15.54 -10.32
N MET A 5 -9.93 -15.08 -10.77
CA MET A 5 -9.80 -13.88 -11.59
C MET A 5 -9.62 -14.16 -13.08
N SER A 6 -9.14 -15.34 -13.45
CA SER A 6 -8.85 -15.75 -14.81
C SER A 6 -9.60 -17.03 -15.18
N ASP A 7 -9.62 -17.40 -16.47
CA ASP A 7 -10.22 -18.66 -16.89
C ASP A 7 -9.51 -19.89 -16.28
N PRO A 8 -8.15 -19.93 -16.20
CA PRO A 8 -7.47 -20.99 -15.45
C PRO A 8 -7.87 -21.06 -13.97
N ASP A 9 -8.08 -19.90 -13.30
CA ASP A 9 -8.55 -19.90 -11.90
C ASP A 9 -9.96 -20.47 -11.77
N ARG A 10 -10.86 -20.21 -12.74
CA ARG A 10 -12.22 -20.78 -12.75
C ARG A 10 -12.20 -22.29 -12.96
N GLU A 11 -11.33 -22.77 -13.84
CA GLU A 11 -11.11 -24.22 -14.01
C GLU A 11 -10.60 -24.86 -12.71
N ALA A 12 -9.66 -24.21 -12.03
CA ALA A 12 -9.14 -24.64 -10.75
C ALA A 12 -10.22 -24.58 -9.63
N ALA A 13 -11.05 -23.54 -9.62
CA ALA A 13 -12.17 -23.42 -8.69
C ALA A 13 -13.16 -24.57 -8.81
N ALA A 14 -13.42 -25.06 -10.04
CA ALA A 14 -14.29 -26.20 -10.29
C ALA A 14 -13.72 -27.52 -9.74
N GLN A 15 -12.39 -27.64 -9.59
CA GLN A 15 -11.73 -28.81 -9.01
C GLN A 15 -11.79 -28.86 -7.48
N GLY A 16 -12.15 -27.75 -6.83
CA GLY A 16 -12.29 -27.65 -5.38
C GLY A 16 -11.08 -27.01 -4.70
N THR A 17 -10.76 -27.49 -3.50
CA THR A 17 -9.60 -26.98 -2.72
C THR A 17 -8.31 -27.58 -3.27
N MET A 18 -7.30 -26.75 -3.46
CA MET A 18 -5.97 -27.16 -3.91
C MET A 18 -4.92 -26.88 -2.82
N ASP A 19 -3.80 -27.57 -2.85
CA ASP A 19 -2.61 -27.24 -2.06
C ASP A 19 -1.66 -26.39 -2.91
N VAL A 20 -1.27 -25.24 -2.37
CA VAL A 20 -0.29 -24.36 -2.99
C VAL A 20 0.75 -24.04 -1.92
N ASP A 21 1.93 -24.57 -2.05
CA ASP A 21 3.05 -24.39 -1.12
C ASP A 21 2.69 -24.69 0.36
N GLY A 22 1.90 -25.76 0.59
CA GLY A 22 1.43 -26.18 1.92
C GLY A 22 0.21 -25.39 2.43
N LEU A 23 -0.30 -24.45 1.64
CA LEU A 23 -1.54 -23.74 1.96
C LEU A 23 -2.73 -24.35 1.22
N ARG A 24 -3.80 -24.63 1.95
CA ARG A 24 -5.06 -25.05 1.35
C ARG A 24 -5.79 -23.84 0.79
N VAL A 25 -5.83 -23.74 -0.55
CA VAL A 25 -6.46 -22.65 -1.28
C VAL A 25 -7.81 -23.12 -1.85
N ARG A 26 -8.86 -22.34 -1.62
CA ARG A 26 -10.15 -22.45 -2.28
C ARG A 26 -10.39 -21.20 -3.11
N LEU A 27 -10.49 -21.35 -4.42
CA LEU A 27 -10.93 -20.30 -5.31
C LEU A 27 -12.47 -20.25 -5.37
N VAL A 28 -13.03 -19.06 -5.31
CA VAL A 28 -14.47 -18.82 -5.39
C VAL A 28 -14.78 -18.26 -6.77
N ASP A 29 -15.53 -19.04 -7.54
CA ASP A 29 -15.96 -18.63 -8.88
C ASP A 29 -17.14 -17.67 -8.79
N VAL A 30 -16.97 -16.52 -9.42
CA VAL A 30 -18.00 -15.52 -9.65
C VAL A 30 -17.93 -15.15 -11.12
N ASP A 31 -19.08 -14.99 -11.79
CA ASP A 31 -19.05 -14.64 -13.20
C ASP A 31 -18.26 -13.35 -13.47
N ALA A 32 -17.58 -13.33 -14.63
CA ALA A 32 -16.60 -12.29 -14.94
C ALA A 32 -17.20 -10.86 -14.94
N VAL A 33 -18.44 -10.72 -15.36
CA VAL A 33 -19.10 -9.39 -15.43
C VAL A 33 -19.35 -8.87 -14.02
N THR A 34 -19.93 -9.70 -13.15
CA THR A 34 -20.17 -9.39 -11.74
C THR A 34 -18.86 -9.11 -11.01
N PHE A 35 -17.84 -9.96 -11.20
CA PHE A 35 -16.54 -9.75 -10.56
C PHE A 35 -15.88 -8.45 -11.02
N THR A 36 -15.87 -8.17 -12.34
CA THR A 36 -15.29 -6.94 -12.88
C THR A 36 -16.01 -5.70 -12.36
N ALA A 37 -17.36 -5.69 -12.31
CA ALA A 37 -18.11 -4.58 -11.78
C ALA A 37 -17.81 -4.32 -10.28
N ALA A 38 -17.71 -5.39 -9.48
CA ALA A 38 -17.35 -5.28 -8.07
C ALA A 38 -15.90 -4.79 -7.88
N TYR A 39 -14.96 -5.38 -8.58
CA TYR A 39 -13.52 -5.15 -8.40
C TYR A 39 -13.08 -3.82 -9.00
N GLU A 40 -13.40 -3.56 -10.28
CA GLU A 40 -12.93 -2.37 -10.97
C GLU A 40 -13.72 -1.12 -10.56
N VAL A 41 -15.06 -1.21 -10.53
CA VAL A 41 -15.88 -0.02 -10.27
C VAL A 41 -15.96 0.24 -8.77
N VAL A 42 -16.39 -0.72 -7.96
CA VAL A 42 -16.58 -0.46 -6.52
C VAL A 42 -15.25 -0.39 -5.79
N CYS A 43 -14.44 -1.45 -5.88
CA CYS A 43 -13.22 -1.53 -5.09
C CYS A 43 -12.17 -0.53 -5.57
N ASN A 44 -11.74 -0.62 -6.84
CA ASN A 44 -10.58 0.13 -7.33
C ASN A 44 -10.88 1.58 -7.69
N ALA A 45 -12.02 1.86 -8.34
CA ALA A 45 -12.35 3.22 -8.79
C ALA A 45 -13.10 4.05 -7.72
N ASN A 46 -13.64 3.42 -6.67
CA ASN A 46 -14.38 4.15 -5.64
C ASN A 46 -13.81 3.96 -4.23
N LEU A 47 -13.85 2.76 -3.63
CA LEU A 47 -13.41 2.56 -2.25
C LEU A 47 -11.93 2.91 -2.07
N TRP A 48 -11.07 2.48 -2.99
CA TRP A 48 -9.66 2.85 -3.00
C TRP A 48 -9.46 4.36 -3.01
N PHE A 49 -10.15 5.08 -3.91
CA PHE A 49 -10.03 6.53 -4.06
C PHE A 49 -10.52 7.26 -2.82
N VAL A 50 -11.64 6.84 -2.24
CA VAL A 50 -12.17 7.42 -0.99
C VAL A 50 -11.18 7.24 0.15
N HIS A 51 -10.70 6.03 0.38
CA HIS A 51 -9.80 5.74 1.49
C HIS A 51 -8.46 6.48 1.37
N HIS A 52 -7.95 6.65 0.15
CA HIS A 52 -6.68 7.36 -0.09
C HIS A 52 -6.87 8.88 -0.28
N GLY A 53 -8.09 9.40 -0.29
CA GLY A 53 -8.36 10.83 -0.50
C GLY A 53 -7.95 11.33 -1.88
N LEU A 54 -8.19 10.53 -2.93
CA LEU A 54 -7.70 10.78 -4.30
C LEU A 54 -8.73 11.44 -5.22
N PHE A 55 -9.98 11.60 -4.81
CA PHE A 55 -10.98 12.24 -5.64
C PHE A 55 -10.71 13.75 -5.80
N ASP A 56 -10.82 14.21 -7.04
CA ASP A 56 -10.95 15.65 -7.33
C ASP A 56 -12.41 16.04 -7.11
N ALA A 57 -12.70 16.54 -5.92
CA ALA A 57 -14.05 16.88 -5.50
C ALA A 57 -14.79 17.88 -6.42
N THR A 58 -14.06 18.59 -7.27
CA THR A 58 -14.63 19.50 -8.27
C THR A 58 -15.30 18.75 -9.41
N HIS A 59 -14.77 17.58 -9.78
CA HIS A 59 -15.21 16.84 -10.96
C HIS A 59 -15.66 15.41 -10.65
N ARG A 60 -15.18 14.82 -9.56
CA ARG A 60 -15.39 13.40 -9.20
C ARG A 60 -15.47 13.21 -7.69
N PRO A 61 -16.21 12.20 -7.19
CA PRO A 61 -16.97 11.22 -7.97
C PRO A 61 -18.32 11.77 -8.44
N ALA A 62 -18.93 11.08 -9.42
CA ALA A 62 -20.32 11.29 -9.82
C ALA A 62 -20.99 9.91 -9.91
N HIS A 63 -21.91 9.63 -8.99
CA HIS A 63 -22.59 8.35 -8.89
C HIS A 63 -23.98 8.40 -9.57
N ASP A 64 -24.27 7.38 -10.34
CA ASP A 64 -25.56 7.16 -10.98
C ASP A 64 -26.00 5.69 -10.80
N HIS A 65 -27.09 5.28 -11.46
CA HIS A 65 -27.60 3.90 -11.41
C HIS A 65 -26.59 2.83 -11.85
N ARG A 66 -25.50 3.19 -12.55
CA ARG A 66 -24.42 2.26 -12.88
C ARG A 66 -23.60 1.91 -11.64
N PHE A 67 -23.42 2.87 -10.76
CA PHE A 67 -22.80 2.59 -9.45
C PHE A 67 -23.69 1.68 -8.61
N ASP A 68 -25.00 1.89 -8.60
CA ASP A 68 -25.95 1.03 -7.86
C ASP A 68 -25.88 -0.42 -8.36
N ALA A 69 -25.80 -0.62 -9.68
CA ALA A 69 -25.63 -1.95 -10.27
C ALA A 69 -24.28 -2.59 -9.90
N ALA A 70 -23.20 -1.80 -9.90
CA ALA A 70 -21.87 -2.28 -9.50
C ALA A 70 -21.84 -2.59 -7.98
N TRP A 71 -22.53 -1.81 -7.15
CA TRP A 71 -22.66 -2.09 -5.72
C TRP A 71 -23.43 -3.40 -5.48
N ALA A 72 -24.47 -3.68 -6.25
CA ALA A 72 -25.16 -4.97 -6.21
C ALA A 72 -24.21 -6.14 -6.57
N SER A 73 -23.31 -5.94 -7.54
CA SER A 73 -22.26 -6.90 -7.88
C SER A 73 -21.24 -7.09 -6.74
N TYR A 74 -20.84 -6.02 -6.06
CA TYR A 74 -19.98 -6.09 -4.87
C TYR A 74 -20.65 -6.91 -3.74
N ARG A 75 -21.94 -6.69 -3.49
CA ARG A 75 -22.71 -7.51 -2.55
C ARG A 75 -22.71 -8.98 -2.96
N HIS A 76 -22.92 -9.26 -4.25
CA HIS A 76 -22.93 -10.64 -4.76
C HIS A 76 -21.59 -11.35 -4.54
N VAL A 77 -20.45 -10.68 -4.81
CA VAL A 77 -19.11 -11.21 -4.53
C VAL A 77 -18.94 -11.54 -3.05
N ASN A 78 -19.38 -10.61 -2.17
CA ASN A 78 -19.28 -10.83 -0.72
C ASN A 78 -20.20 -11.98 -0.24
N VAL A 79 -21.39 -12.16 -0.83
CA VAL A 79 -22.26 -13.32 -0.57
C VAL A 79 -21.59 -14.61 -1.02
N ALA A 80 -21.03 -14.66 -2.24
CA ALA A 80 -20.35 -15.86 -2.73
C ALA A 80 -19.16 -16.26 -1.85
N MET A 81 -18.41 -15.27 -1.33
CA MET A 81 -17.34 -15.52 -0.36
C MET A 81 -17.88 -16.04 0.97
N ALA A 82 -18.97 -15.44 1.50
CA ALA A 82 -19.62 -15.90 2.72
C ALA A 82 -20.12 -17.34 2.58
N ASP A 83 -20.77 -17.66 1.47
CA ASP A 83 -21.27 -19.02 1.18
C ASP A 83 -20.13 -20.05 1.10
N ALA A 84 -19.00 -19.66 0.50
CA ALA A 84 -17.84 -20.54 0.41
C ALA A 84 -17.23 -20.77 1.81
N VAL A 85 -17.09 -19.72 2.63
CA VAL A 85 -16.65 -19.83 4.03
C VAL A 85 -17.61 -20.71 4.83
N ALA A 86 -18.92 -20.50 4.70
CA ALA A 86 -19.93 -21.26 5.42
C ALA A 86 -19.82 -22.77 5.16
N LYS A 87 -19.46 -23.16 3.94
CA LYS A 87 -19.32 -24.57 3.52
C LYS A 87 -18.02 -25.22 3.98
N GLU A 88 -16.92 -24.47 4.00
CA GLU A 88 -15.56 -25.00 4.19
C GLU A 88 -15.02 -24.82 5.63
N ALA A 89 -15.52 -23.82 6.36
CA ALA A 89 -14.99 -23.52 7.68
C ALA A 89 -15.40 -24.57 8.73
N PRO A 90 -14.46 -25.12 9.52
CA PRO A 90 -14.77 -25.95 10.66
C PRO A 90 -15.69 -25.24 11.67
N GLU A 91 -16.34 -26.03 12.53
CA GLU A 91 -17.16 -25.47 13.61
C GLU A 91 -16.31 -24.61 14.55
N GLY A 92 -16.81 -23.41 14.88
CA GLY A 92 -16.15 -22.45 15.78
C GLY A 92 -14.89 -21.80 15.22
N ALA A 93 -14.63 -21.92 13.93
CA ALA A 93 -13.41 -21.35 13.32
C ALA A 93 -13.35 -19.83 13.40
N VAL A 94 -12.11 -19.32 13.44
CA VAL A 94 -11.83 -17.90 13.22
C VAL A 94 -11.70 -17.62 11.73
N VAL A 95 -12.38 -16.59 11.25
CA VAL A 95 -12.37 -16.14 9.85
C VAL A 95 -11.68 -14.78 9.77
N LEU A 96 -10.50 -14.72 9.16
CA LEU A 96 -9.76 -13.48 8.96
C LEU A 96 -10.11 -12.88 7.60
N VAL A 97 -10.91 -11.82 7.61
CA VAL A 97 -11.38 -11.12 6.42
C VAL A 97 -10.44 -9.95 6.12
N GLN A 98 -9.93 -9.90 4.88
CA GLN A 98 -8.90 -8.93 4.53
C GLN A 98 -9.42 -7.85 3.59
N ASP A 99 -9.18 -6.61 4.00
CA ASP A 99 -9.26 -5.39 3.22
C ASP A 99 -10.66 -5.00 2.68
N TYR A 100 -10.76 -3.83 2.07
CA TYR A 100 -12.01 -3.18 1.62
C TYR A 100 -12.80 -3.96 0.56
N HIS A 101 -12.24 -5.02 0.01
CA HIS A 101 -12.93 -5.88 -0.97
C HIS A 101 -14.04 -6.73 -0.35
N LEU A 102 -13.96 -7.05 0.93
CA LEU A 102 -14.77 -8.08 1.60
C LEU A 102 -15.49 -7.56 2.87
N THR A 103 -15.83 -6.28 2.90
CA THR A 103 -16.39 -5.63 4.10
C THR A 103 -17.74 -6.20 4.54
N LEU A 104 -18.48 -6.86 3.63
CA LEU A 104 -19.85 -7.36 3.91
C LEU A 104 -19.88 -8.85 4.31
N VAL A 105 -18.76 -9.57 4.24
CA VAL A 105 -18.70 -11.03 4.45
C VAL A 105 -19.26 -11.44 5.81
N ALA A 106 -18.83 -10.79 6.90
CA ALA A 106 -19.28 -11.14 8.25
C ALA A 106 -20.78 -10.93 8.42
N LYS A 107 -21.35 -9.88 7.83
CA LYS A 107 -22.79 -9.62 7.84
C LYS A 107 -23.58 -10.76 7.19
N PHE A 108 -23.10 -11.31 6.08
CA PHE A 108 -23.77 -12.43 5.41
C PHE A 108 -23.51 -13.78 6.08
N LEU A 109 -22.39 -13.94 6.79
CA LEU A 109 -22.07 -15.14 7.56
C LEU A 109 -22.88 -15.26 8.86
N ALA A 110 -23.26 -14.15 9.47
CA ALA A 110 -23.88 -14.12 10.80
C ALA A 110 -25.13 -15.02 10.91
N ASP A 111 -25.97 -15.03 9.86
CA ASP A 111 -27.19 -15.85 9.83
C ASP A 111 -26.90 -17.31 9.38
N LEU A 112 -25.86 -17.53 8.58
CA LEU A 112 -25.51 -18.86 8.05
C LEU A 112 -24.71 -19.70 9.05
N ARG A 113 -23.77 -19.07 9.75
CA ARG A 113 -22.80 -19.69 10.63
C ARG A 113 -22.52 -18.79 11.86
N PRO A 114 -23.48 -18.68 12.81
CA PRO A 114 -23.33 -17.87 14.01
C PRO A 114 -22.22 -18.38 14.95
N ASP A 115 -21.70 -19.59 14.72
CA ASP A 115 -20.55 -20.17 15.43
C ASP A 115 -19.21 -19.59 15.00
N LEU A 116 -19.12 -18.95 13.82
CA LEU A 116 -17.86 -18.41 13.30
C LEU A 116 -17.56 -17.01 13.87
N ARG A 117 -16.29 -16.76 14.14
CA ARG A 117 -15.80 -15.48 14.64
C ARG A 117 -15.03 -14.76 13.55
N CYS A 118 -15.62 -13.71 12.97
CA CYS A 118 -15.03 -12.95 11.89
C CYS A 118 -14.24 -11.75 12.43
N VAL A 119 -12.96 -11.65 12.09
CA VAL A 119 -12.12 -10.48 12.34
C VAL A 119 -11.79 -9.84 10.99
N HIS A 120 -11.95 -8.54 10.89
CA HIS A 120 -11.57 -7.79 9.69
C HIS A 120 -10.23 -7.09 9.89
N PHE A 121 -9.39 -7.03 8.86
CA PHE A 121 -8.19 -6.20 8.84
C PHE A 121 -8.17 -5.31 7.60
N THR A 122 -8.02 -3.99 7.80
CA THR A 122 -7.95 -2.99 6.74
C THR A 122 -6.50 -2.62 6.48
N HIS A 123 -6.01 -2.93 5.27
CA HIS A 123 -4.64 -2.63 4.84
C HIS A 123 -4.50 -1.22 4.26
N THR A 124 -5.58 -0.67 3.71
CA THR A 124 -5.61 0.70 3.21
C THR A 124 -5.67 1.70 4.38
N PRO A 125 -5.40 2.99 4.13
CA PRO A 125 -5.84 4.03 5.04
C PRO A 125 -7.36 3.91 5.25
N PHE A 126 -7.87 4.46 6.35
CA PHE A 126 -9.31 4.67 6.45
C PHE A 126 -9.62 6.16 6.24
N THR A 127 -10.67 6.45 5.46
CA THR A 127 -11.10 7.82 5.23
C THR A 127 -11.72 8.41 6.50
N ASP A 128 -11.72 9.74 6.59
CA ASP A 128 -12.49 10.46 7.59
C ASP A 128 -13.97 10.61 7.16
N PRO A 129 -14.86 11.10 8.04
CA PRO A 129 -16.26 11.32 7.70
C PRO A 129 -16.48 12.24 6.50
N ASP A 130 -15.64 13.25 6.31
CA ASP A 130 -15.73 14.15 5.16
C ASP A 130 -15.44 13.45 3.85
N GLY A 131 -14.43 12.59 3.82
CA GLY A 131 -14.13 11.76 2.65
C GLY A 131 -15.20 10.70 2.40
N LEU A 132 -15.78 10.11 3.45
CA LEU A 132 -16.81 9.08 3.31
C LEU A 132 -18.08 9.61 2.63
N ARG A 133 -18.40 10.91 2.76
CA ARG A 133 -19.52 11.57 2.08
C ARG A 133 -19.42 11.55 0.55
N MET A 134 -18.25 11.22 0.02
CA MET A 134 -18.05 11.04 -1.43
C MET A 134 -18.65 9.72 -1.95
N LEU A 135 -19.09 8.81 -1.07
CA LEU A 135 -19.87 7.64 -1.46
C LEU A 135 -21.38 7.89 -1.28
N PRO A 136 -22.23 7.22 -2.09
CA PRO A 136 -23.68 7.21 -1.83
C PRO A 136 -23.98 6.75 -0.41
N ASP A 137 -24.91 7.44 0.27
CA ASP A 137 -25.20 7.20 1.70
C ASP A 137 -25.55 5.74 2.02
N ALA A 138 -26.33 5.10 1.14
CA ALA A 138 -26.72 3.71 1.31
C ALA A 138 -25.51 2.76 1.26
N ALA A 139 -24.62 2.97 0.30
CA ALA A 139 -23.39 2.17 0.14
C ALA A 139 -22.42 2.39 1.31
N ALA A 140 -22.19 3.64 1.69
CA ALA A 140 -21.34 3.99 2.83
C ALA A 140 -21.86 3.37 4.14
N THR A 141 -23.16 3.48 4.39
CA THR A 141 -23.78 2.92 5.59
C THR A 141 -23.73 1.38 5.57
N GLU A 142 -23.98 0.75 4.41
CA GLU A 142 -23.92 -0.71 4.30
C GLU A 142 -22.52 -1.24 4.49
N MET A 143 -21.49 -0.57 3.95
CA MET A 143 -20.08 -0.90 4.16
C MET A 143 -19.72 -0.87 5.65
N LEU A 144 -20.05 0.22 6.34
CA LEU A 144 -19.78 0.34 7.78
C LEU A 144 -20.57 -0.69 8.61
N ALA A 145 -21.83 -0.97 8.25
CA ALA A 145 -22.63 -2.00 8.91
C ALA A 145 -22.05 -3.41 8.67
N GLY A 146 -21.47 -3.66 7.51
CA GLY A 146 -20.75 -4.90 7.22
C GLY A 146 -19.49 -5.05 8.07
N LEU A 147 -18.69 -3.99 8.18
CA LEU A 147 -17.54 -3.95 9.10
C LEU A 147 -17.99 -4.10 10.57
N GLY A 148 -19.10 -3.46 10.93
CA GLY A 148 -19.71 -3.56 12.27
C GLY A 148 -20.18 -4.96 12.66
N ALA A 149 -20.35 -5.87 11.70
CA ALA A 149 -20.72 -7.26 11.96
C ALA A 149 -19.54 -8.17 12.36
N HIS A 150 -18.31 -7.69 12.27
CA HIS A 150 -17.14 -8.41 12.73
C HIS A 150 -16.99 -8.33 14.27
N VAL A 151 -16.34 -9.32 14.87
CA VAL A 151 -16.05 -9.29 16.32
C VAL A 151 -14.99 -8.25 16.67
N ALA A 152 -14.09 -7.95 15.73
CA ALA A 152 -13.10 -6.89 15.84
C ALA A 152 -12.65 -6.41 14.47
N CYS A 153 -12.18 -5.16 14.36
CA CYS A 153 -11.57 -4.57 13.18
C CYS A 153 -10.14 -4.10 13.47
N GLY A 154 -9.17 -4.60 12.70
CA GLY A 154 -7.74 -4.27 12.80
C GLY A 154 -7.30 -3.23 11.78
N PHE A 155 -6.31 -2.45 12.15
CA PHE A 155 -5.70 -1.40 11.33
C PHE A 155 -4.19 -1.36 11.55
N HIS A 156 -3.46 -0.78 10.62
CA HIS A 156 -2.01 -0.60 10.78
C HIS A 156 -1.65 0.51 11.77
N THR A 157 -2.52 1.49 11.98
CA THR A 157 -2.25 2.63 12.87
C THR A 157 -3.51 3.03 13.65
N GLN A 158 -3.30 3.69 14.79
CA GLN A 158 -4.39 4.22 15.62
C GLN A 158 -5.22 5.26 14.86
N ARG A 159 -4.60 6.12 14.06
CA ARG A 159 -5.33 7.15 13.29
C ARG A 159 -6.32 6.56 12.29
N TRP A 160 -6.04 5.39 11.70
CA TRP A 160 -6.98 4.72 10.81
C TRP A 160 -8.15 4.09 11.58
N ALA A 161 -7.87 3.50 12.74
CA ALA A 161 -8.89 3.00 13.65
C ALA A 161 -9.82 4.14 14.13
N ASP A 162 -9.26 5.27 14.53
CA ASP A 162 -10.03 6.44 15.00
C ASP A 162 -10.92 7.00 13.89
N ARG A 163 -10.43 7.09 12.65
CA ARG A 163 -11.23 7.53 11.49
C ARG A 163 -12.38 6.57 11.20
N PHE A 164 -12.15 5.26 11.28
CA PHE A 164 -13.21 4.27 11.13
C PHE A 164 -14.30 4.46 12.20
N VAL A 165 -13.93 4.58 13.46
CA VAL A 165 -14.87 4.82 14.58
C VAL A 165 -15.63 6.13 14.38
N ALA A 166 -14.98 7.20 13.93
CA ALA A 166 -15.61 8.48 13.64
C ALA A 166 -16.65 8.33 12.51
N CYS A 167 -16.33 7.61 11.43
CA CYS A 167 -17.28 7.32 10.34
C CYS A 167 -18.49 6.52 10.82
N CYS A 168 -18.28 5.51 11.66
CA CYS A 168 -19.38 4.74 12.27
C CYS A 168 -20.27 5.63 13.12
N THR A 169 -19.68 6.48 13.95
CA THR A 169 -20.42 7.41 14.84
C THR A 169 -21.29 8.37 14.03
N GLU A 170 -20.73 8.98 12.98
CA GLU A 170 -21.49 9.91 12.13
C GLU A 170 -22.67 9.25 11.43
N ARG A 171 -22.53 7.99 11.03
CA ARG A 171 -23.57 7.23 10.33
C ARG A 171 -24.51 6.45 11.28
N GLY A 172 -24.33 6.56 12.58
CA GLY A 172 -25.15 5.85 13.57
C GLY A 172 -24.97 4.32 13.53
N VAL A 173 -23.82 3.86 13.07
CA VAL A 173 -23.43 2.44 13.04
C VAL A 173 -22.60 2.13 14.30
N THR A 174 -22.88 1.02 14.96
CA THR A 174 -22.05 0.57 16.08
C THR A 174 -20.71 0.03 15.54
N ALA A 175 -19.60 0.67 15.91
CA ALA A 175 -18.28 0.15 15.62
C ALA A 175 -17.98 -1.05 16.53
N PRO A 176 -17.40 -2.13 16.01
CA PRO A 176 -16.88 -3.22 16.85
C PRO A 176 -15.59 -2.76 17.57
N PRO A 177 -15.07 -3.52 18.55
CA PRO A 177 -13.72 -3.30 19.07
C PRO A 177 -12.69 -3.12 17.94
N THR A 178 -11.78 -2.18 18.10
CA THR A 178 -10.67 -1.97 17.16
C THR A 178 -9.35 -2.33 17.79
N PHE A 179 -8.40 -2.81 16.97
CA PHE A 179 -7.03 -3.07 17.39
C PHE A 179 -6.03 -2.56 16.36
N VAL A 180 -4.83 -2.26 16.84
CA VAL A 180 -3.72 -1.81 15.99
C VAL A 180 -2.66 -2.90 15.92
N ALA A 181 -2.33 -3.32 14.70
CA ALA A 181 -1.30 -4.32 14.43
C ALA A 181 -0.57 -3.96 13.13
N PRO A 182 0.52 -3.18 13.20
CA PRO A 182 1.29 -2.85 12.00
C PRO A 182 1.97 -4.10 11.45
N LEU A 183 1.86 -4.30 10.14
CA LEU A 183 2.58 -5.36 9.44
C LEU A 183 4.07 -4.97 9.33
N GLY A 184 4.95 -5.93 9.58
CA GLY A 184 6.37 -5.81 9.27
C GLY A 184 6.77 -6.74 8.13
N PRO A 185 7.88 -6.47 7.42
CA PRO A 185 8.49 -7.48 6.56
C PRO A 185 9.03 -8.63 7.41
N ASP A 186 9.18 -9.82 6.78
CA ASP A 186 9.93 -10.91 7.39
C ASP A 186 11.43 -10.65 7.16
N PRO A 187 12.24 -10.41 8.21
CA PRO A 187 13.64 -10.07 8.02
C PRO A 187 14.47 -11.22 7.43
N ASP A 188 14.13 -12.48 7.76
CA ASP A 188 14.86 -13.66 7.29
C ASP A 188 14.56 -13.93 5.82
N ASP A 189 13.28 -13.83 5.40
CA ASP A 189 12.88 -13.94 4.01
C ASP A 189 13.47 -12.81 3.16
N LEU A 190 13.44 -11.58 3.67
CA LEU A 190 14.02 -10.42 3.01
C LEU A 190 15.54 -10.56 2.83
N ALA A 191 16.26 -11.01 3.87
CA ALA A 191 17.69 -11.26 3.82
C ALA A 191 18.04 -12.41 2.85
N SER A 192 17.25 -13.49 2.86
CA SER A 192 17.41 -14.61 1.93
C SER A 192 17.20 -14.17 0.48
N SER A 193 16.16 -13.39 0.21
CA SER A 193 15.87 -12.84 -1.12
C SER A 193 16.97 -11.91 -1.60
N ALA A 194 17.49 -11.05 -0.72
CA ALA A 194 18.58 -10.13 -1.02
C ALA A 194 19.93 -10.85 -1.31
N ALA A 195 20.15 -12.03 -0.72
CA ALA A 195 21.35 -12.85 -0.96
C ALA A 195 21.30 -13.63 -2.29
N SER A 196 20.24 -13.53 -3.08
CA SER A 196 20.08 -14.29 -4.32
C SER A 196 21.06 -13.85 -5.42
N PRO A 197 21.48 -14.77 -6.32
CA PRO A 197 22.35 -14.41 -7.46
C PRO A 197 21.76 -13.33 -8.38
N ALA A 198 20.44 -13.27 -8.48
CA ALA A 198 19.75 -12.24 -9.26
C ALA A 198 19.97 -10.85 -8.67
N VAL A 199 19.84 -10.70 -7.34
CA VAL A 199 20.11 -9.44 -6.64
C VAL A 199 21.60 -9.05 -6.74
N ALA A 200 22.51 -10.01 -6.61
CA ALA A 200 23.94 -9.74 -6.79
C ALA A 200 24.25 -9.19 -8.20
N THR A 201 23.61 -9.73 -9.23
CA THR A 201 23.74 -9.22 -10.62
C THR A 201 23.14 -7.81 -10.73
N ALA A 202 21.95 -7.59 -10.17
CA ALA A 202 21.29 -6.28 -10.16
C ALA A 202 22.12 -5.22 -9.42
N SER A 203 22.80 -5.58 -8.31
CA SER A 203 23.64 -4.66 -7.53
C SER A 203 24.80 -4.09 -8.36
N HIS A 204 25.38 -4.86 -9.27
CA HIS A 204 26.38 -4.33 -10.22
C HIS A 204 25.75 -3.28 -11.16
N ALA A 205 24.53 -3.52 -11.65
CA ALA A 205 23.84 -2.56 -12.50
C ALA A 205 23.49 -1.27 -11.73
N ILE A 206 23.06 -1.36 -10.47
CA ILE A 206 22.79 -0.21 -9.60
C ILE A 206 24.07 0.59 -9.34
N THR A 207 25.19 -0.08 -9.06
CA THR A 207 26.50 0.57 -8.89
C THR A 207 26.94 1.31 -10.15
N ALA A 208 26.76 0.70 -11.33
CA ALA A 208 27.05 1.33 -12.61
C ALA A 208 26.13 2.54 -12.88
N LEU A 209 24.83 2.43 -12.54
CA LEU A 209 23.87 3.52 -12.64
C LEU A 209 24.25 4.69 -11.75
N ALA A 210 24.69 4.43 -10.53
CA ALA A 210 25.18 5.47 -9.61
C ALA A 210 26.39 6.21 -10.20
N GLY A 211 27.34 5.48 -10.81
CA GLY A 211 28.53 6.08 -11.44
C GLY A 211 29.32 7.00 -10.51
N GLY A 212 29.36 6.68 -9.22
CA GLY A 212 29.98 7.47 -8.16
C GLY A 212 29.16 8.67 -7.67
N ARG A 213 27.89 8.80 -8.14
CA ARG A 213 26.94 9.82 -7.69
C ARG A 213 26.14 9.32 -6.50
N ARG A 214 25.56 10.24 -5.74
CA ARG A 214 24.57 9.90 -4.71
C ARG A 214 23.28 9.38 -5.37
N LEU A 215 22.62 8.42 -4.72
CA LEU A 215 21.36 7.85 -5.18
C LEU A 215 20.17 8.26 -4.30
N VAL A 216 19.22 8.95 -4.90
CA VAL A 216 17.85 9.03 -4.37
C VAL A 216 17.06 7.91 -5.00
N VAL A 217 16.55 6.98 -4.19
CA VAL A 217 15.82 5.81 -4.65
C VAL A 217 14.35 5.92 -4.28
N ARG A 218 13.48 5.45 -5.16
CA ARG A 218 12.09 5.13 -4.84
C ARG A 218 11.70 3.79 -5.48
N VAL A 219 10.88 3.03 -4.77
CA VAL A 219 10.29 1.76 -5.23
C VAL A 219 8.79 1.82 -5.02
N ASP A 220 7.98 1.81 -6.08
CA ASP A 220 6.52 1.92 -5.99
C ASP A 220 5.80 1.28 -7.19
N ARG A 221 4.53 0.94 -6.99
CA ARG A 221 3.59 0.79 -8.11
C ARG A 221 3.26 2.16 -8.69
N ILE A 222 3.00 2.24 -10.00
CA ILE A 222 2.56 3.49 -10.64
C ILE A 222 1.08 3.70 -10.29
N GLU A 223 0.86 4.28 -9.10
CA GLU A 223 -0.47 4.58 -8.56
C GLU A 223 -0.56 6.04 -8.12
N PRO A 224 -1.71 6.71 -8.32
CA PRO A 224 -1.88 8.11 -7.89
C PRO A 224 -1.57 8.35 -6.41
N SER A 225 -1.89 7.37 -5.54
CA SER A 225 -1.61 7.44 -4.10
C SER A 225 -0.12 7.54 -3.76
N LYS A 226 0.75 7.00 -4.62
CA LYS A 226 2.21 6.96 -4.41
C LYS A 226 2.91 8.30 -4.67
N ASN A 227 2.22 9.27 -5.28
CA ASN A 227 2.69 10.66 -5.39
C ASN A 227 4.02 10.81 -6.15
N ILE A 228 4.24 9.98 -7.16
CA ILE A 228 5.51 9.91 -7.90
C ILE A 228 5.84 11.26 -8.56
N VAL A 229 4.84 11.89 -9.17
CA VAL A 229 4.99 13.17 -9.88
C VAL A 229 5.52 14.27 -8.95
N ARG A 230 4.94 14.40 -7.72
CA ARG A 230 5.44 15.39 -6.76
C ARG A 230 6.85 15.05 -6.27
N GLY A 231 7.19 13.77 -6.10
CA GLY A 231 8.57 13.36 -5.78
C GLY A 231 9.57 13.80 -6.85
N LEU A 232 9.24 13.61 -8.15
CA LEU A 232 10.06 14.06 -9.26
C LEU A 232 10.17 15.60 -9.35
N ARG A 233 9.08 16.31 -9.09
CA ARG A 233 9.08 17.79 -9.04
C ARG A 233 9.86 18.33 -7.86
N ALA A 234 9.83 17.68 -6.70
CA ALA A 234 10.67 18.04 -5.56
C ALA A 234 12.16 17.82 -5.87
N PHE A 235 12.49 16.77 -6.63
CA PHE A 235 13.86 16.57 -7.10
C PHE A 235 14.29 17.64 -8.12
N ASP A 236 13.42 18.07 -9.03
CA ASP A 236 13.68 19.23 -9.91
C ASP A 236 13.93 20.49 -9.10
N LEU A 237 13.15 20.71 -8.04
CA LEU A 237 13.31 21.86 -7.15
C LEU A 237 14.65 21.77 -6.38
N LEU A 238 15.04 20.59 -5.89
CA LEU A 238 16.37 20.35 -5.31
C LEU A 238 17.48 20.79 -6.27
N LEU A 239 17.43 20.40 -7.55
CA LEU A 239 18.43 20.79 -8.53
C LEU A 239 18.40 22.28 -8.90
N THR A 240 17.26 22.93 -8.70
CA THR A 240 17.08 24.36 -8.91
C THR A 240 17.69 25.15 -7.77
N GLU A 241 17.35 24.83 -6.53
CA GLU A 241 17.72 25.60 -5.33
C GLU A 241 19.11 25.26 -4.81
N TYR A 242 19.57 24.02 -5.07
CA TYR A 242 20.86 23.50 -4.64
C TYR A 242 21.72 23.05 -5.82
N PRO A 243 22.24 23.97 -6.65
CA PRO A 243 22.97 23.66 -7.89
C PRO A 243 24.20 22.74 -7.71
N GLN A 244 24.75 22.67 -6.49
CA GLN A 244 25.87 21.78 -6.15
C GLN A 244 25.53 20.28 -6.32
N TRP A 245 24.25 19.91 -6.41
CA TRP A 245 23.82 18.53 -6.64
C TRP A 245 23.71 18.15 -8.12
N ARG A 246 23.75 19.11 -9.03
CA ARG A 246 23.78 18.81 -10.48
C ARG A 246 25.00 17.97 -10.79
N GLU A 247 24.78 16.90 -11.58
CA GLU A 247 25.77 15.88 -11.93
C GLU A 247 26.35 15.05 -10.76
N LYS A 248 25.87 15.27 -9.53
CA LYS A 248 26.34 14.57 -8.32
C LYS A 248 25.29 13.70 -7.66
N VAL A 249 24.04 13.78 -8.10
CA VAL A 249 22.95 12.95 -7.61
C VAL A 249 22.13 12.41 -8.78
N THR A 250 21.68 11.15 -8.68
CA THR A 250 20.74 10.54 -9.63
C THR A 250 19.52 10.07 -8.88
N PHE A 251 18.32 10.38 -9.39
CA PHE A 251 17.07 9.85 -8.91
C PHE A 251 16.76 8.54 -9.65
N ALA A 252 16.81 7.42 -8.94
CA ALA A 252 16.55 6.09 -9.49
C ALA A 252 15.15 5.64 -9.05
N ALA A 253 14.21 5.60 -9.99
CA ALA A 253 12.83 5.23 -9.78
C ALA A 253 12.56 3.81 -10.31
N PHE A 254 12.33 2.86 -9.43
CA PHE A 254 11.92 1.49 -9.74
C PHE A 254 10.41 1.43 -9.57
N ILE A 255 9.68 1.66 -10.67
CA ILE A 255 8.24 1.84 -10.64
C ILE A 255 7.60 0.95 -11.71
N TYR A 256 6.55 0.23 -11.33
CA TYR A 256 5.91 -0.72 -12.23
C TYR A 256 4.41 -0.48 -12.37
N PRO A 257 3.83 -0.82 -13.54
CA PRO A 257 2.42 -0.60 -13.83
C PRO A 257 1.50 -1.32 -12.85
N SER A 258 0.36 -0.69 -12.53
CA SER A 258 -0.70 -1.25 -11.72
C SER A 258 -2.05 -0.82 -12.29
N ARG A 259 -3.05 -1.71 -12.21
CA ARG A 259 -4.46 -1.44 -12.56
C ARG A 259 -4.65 -0.69 -13.90
N GLU A 260 -3.94 -1.12 -14.94
CA GLU A 260 -3.94 -0.46 -16.28
C GLU A 260 -5.30 -0.50 -17.00
N THR A 261 -6.30 -1.16 -16.43
CA THR A 261 -7.71 -1.10 -16.88
C THR A 261 -8.41 0.20 -16.52
N LEU A 262 -7.91 0.95 -15.51
CA LEU A 262 -8.51 2.19 -15.05
C LEU A 262 -7.92 3.41 -15.77
N PRO A 263 -8.76 4.29 -16.36
CA PRO A 263 -8.30 5.48 -17.07
C PRO A 263 -7.44 6.41 -16.22
N GLU A 264 -7.71 6.52 -14.92
CA GLU A 264 -6.95 7.33 -13.97
C GLU A 264 -5.51 6.85 -13.81
N TYR A 265 -5.29 5.52 -13.81
CA TYR A 265 -3.96 4.92 -13.72
C TYR A 265 -3.17 5.09 -15.01
N LEU A 266 -3.82 4.94 -16.17
CA LEU A 266 -3.21 5.20 -17.47
C LEU A 266 -2.78 6.67 -17.62
N ALA A 267 -3.67 7.60 -17.24
CA ALA A 267 -3.36 9.03 -17.26
C ALA A 267 -2.20 9.37 -16.30
N TYR A 268 -2.19 8.80 -15.11
CA TYR A 268 -1.13 9.01 -14.15
C TYR A 268 0.21 8.44 -14.62
N ARG A 269 0.22 7.25 -15.24
CA ARG A 269 1.42 6.69 -15.88
C ARG A 269 1.99 7.62 -16.93
N GLN A 270 1.13 8.20 -17.77
CA GLN A 270 1.55 9.17 -18.78
C GLN A 270 2.12 10.44 -18.15
N GLU A 271 1.51 10.95 -17.05
CA GLU A 271 2.03 12.11 -16.32
C GLU A 271 3.41 11.81 -15.71
N VAL A 272 3.60 10.63 -15.11
CA VAL A 272 4.89 10.19 -14.58
C VAL A 272 5.97 10.16 -15.66
N THR A 273 5.70 9.48 -16.79
CA THR A 273 6.70 9.38 -17.88
C THR A 273 7.03 10.73 -18.50
N SER A 274 6.03 11.61 -18.66
CA SER A 274 6.24 12.97 -19.15
C SER A 274 7.04 13.81 -18.17
N THR A 275 6.83 13.65 -16.86
CA THR A 275 7.59 14.36 -15.82
C THR A 275 9.04 13.89 -15.79
N VAL A 276 9.30 12.59 -15.93
CA VAL A 276 10.67 12.07 -16.05
C VAL A 276 11.39 12.68 -17.26
N ALA A 277 10.75 12.68 -18.42
CA ALA A 277 11.31 13.27 -19.62
C ALA A 277 11.61 14.77 -19.43
N TRP A 278 10.65 15.50 -18.84
CA TRP A 278 10.81 16.93 -18.60
C TRP A 278 11.97 17.27 -17.66
N VAL A 279 12.18 16.51 -16.56
CA VAL A 279 13.32 16.71 -15.66
C VAL A 279 14.64 16.41 -16.39
N ASN A 280 14.67 15.32 -17.18
CA ASN A 280 15.87 14.94 -17.93
C ASN A 280 16.21 15.93 -19.03
N ASP A 281 15.23 16.46 -19.77
CA ASP A 281 15.44 17.48 -20.79
C ASP A 281 15.96 18.79 -20.18
N ARG A 282 15.52 19.12 -18.98
CA ARG A 282 15.92 20.35 -18.28
C ARG A 282 17.35 20.30 -17.75
N TRP A 283 17.78 19.16 -17.22
CA TRP A 283 19.02 19.07 -16.44
C TRP A 283 20.05 18.11 -17.01
N GLY A 284 19.66 17.16 -17.86
CA GLY A 284 20.55 16.15 -18.41
C GLY A 284 21.73 16.72 -19.17
N THR A 285 22.86 16.04 -19.06
CA THR A 285 24.09 16.34 -19.83
C THR A 285 24.52 15.10 -20.63
N ALA A 286 25.60 15.19 -21.40
CA ALA A 286 26.12 14.05 -22.14
C ALA A 286 26.51 12.86 -21.23
N ASP A 287 26.93 13.18 -20.00
CA ASP A 287 27.49 12.19 -19.04
C ASP A 287 26.57 11.93 -17.84
N TRP A 288 25.36 12.54 -17.80
CA TRP A 288 24.48 12.40 -16.67
C TRP A 288 23.01 12.43 -17.06
N VAL A 289 22.28 11.43 -16.60
CA VAL A 289 20.81 11.36 -16.65
C VAL A 289 20.28 11.59 -15.25
N PRO A 290 19.61 12.72 -14.97
CA PRO A 290 19.12 13.09 -13.63
C PRO A 290 18.15 12.07 -13.05
N VAL A 291 17.21 11.57 -13.85
CA VAL A 291 16.19 10.61 -13.44
C VAL A 291 16.28 9.37 -14.32
N VAL A 292 16.57 8.24 -13.69
CA VAL A 292 16.53 6.92 -14.33
C VAL A 292 15.28 6.19 -13.82
N ALA A 293 14.31 5.97 -14.72
CA ALA A 293 13.07 5.26 -14.39
C ALA A 293 13.09 3.85 -15.01
N ASN A 294 13.02 2.83 -14.17
CA ASN A 294 12.75 1.46 -14.57
C ASN A 294 11.25 1.20 -14.43
N LEU A 295 10.56 0.94 -15.55
CA LEU A 295 9.10 0.75 -15.61
C LEU A 295 8.70 -0.74 -15.59
N GLY A 296 9.61 -1.63 -15.25
CA GLY A 296 9.37 -3.07 -15.18
C GLY A 296 9.13 -3.55 -13.73
N ASP A 297 8.32 -4.60 -13.60
CA ASP A 297 8.23 -5.35 -12.34
C ASP A 297 9.48 -6.24 -12.23
N ASP A 298 10.47 -5.75 -11.49
CA ASP A 298 11.78 -6.39 -11.31
C ASP A 298 12.14 -6.35 -9.83
N TYR A 299 11.66 -7.36 -9.11
CA TYR A 299 11.88 -7.48 -7.67
C TYR A 299 13.36 -7.56 -7.29
N PRO A 300 14.23 -8.36 -7.95
CA PRO A 300 15.67 -8.37 -7.66
C PRO A 300 16.33 -6.99 -7.78
N THR A 301 16.00 -6.24 -8.83
CA THR A 301 16.54 -4.88 -9.03
C THR A 301 16.03 -3.91 -7.98
N SER A 302 14.77 -4.03 -7.55
CA SER A 302 14.21 -3.25 -6.45
C SER A 302 14.93 -3.51 -5.13
N LEU A 303 15.20 -4.78 -4.79
CA LEU A 303 15.99 -5.14 -3.59
C LEU A 303 17.40 -4.60 -3.65
N ALA A 304 18.09 -4.72 -4.80
CA ALA A 304 19.43 -4.16 -4.99
C ALA A 304 19.46 -2.64 -4.80
N ALA A 305 18.45 -1.94 -5.31
CA ALA A 305 18.34 -0.49 -5.14
C ALA A 305 18.09 -0.10 -3.67
N LEU A 306 17.23 -0.85 -2.97
CA LEU A 306 17.00 -0.67 -1.53
C LEU A 306 18.24 -0.98 -0.69
N GLY A 307 19.14 -1.84 -1.16
CA GLY A 307 20.45 -2.04 -0.54
C GLY A 307 21.43 -0.87 -0.71
N ALA A 308 21.28 -0.06 -1.76
CA ALA A 308 22.31 0.87 -2.23
C ALA A 308 21.97 2.35 -2.11
N TYR A 309 20.78 2.74 -1.62
CA TYR A 309 20.38 4.16 -1.59
C TYR A 309 21.20 5.00 -0.61
N ASP A 310 21.45 6.26 -0.97
CA ASP A 310 21.85 7.31 -0.03
C ASP A 310 20.62 7.96 0.62
N VAL A 311 19.54 8.11 -0.17
CA VAL A 311 18.25 8.63 0.27
C VAL A 311 17.13 7.78 -0.29
N LEU A 312 16.25 7.28 0.55
CA LEU A 312 15.01 6.61 0.15
C LEU A 312 13.85 7.61 0.26
N LEU A 313 13.19 7.89 -0.85
CA LEU A 313 12.02 8.77 -0.87
C LEU A 313 10.73 7.96 -0.91
N VAL A 314 9.96 8.02 0.18
CA VAL A 314 8.63 7.41 0.34
C VAL A 314 7.65 8.51 0.68
N ASN A 315 7.00 9.09 -0.35
CA ASN A 315 6.15 10.28 -0.16
C ASN A 315 4.70 10.11 -0.65
N PRO A 316 3.98 9.01 -0.28
CA PRO A 316 2.60 8.84 -0.71
C PRO A 316 1.70 10.00 -0.24
N ILE A 317 0.63 10.28 -1.01
CA ILE A 317 -0.44 11.20 -0.59
C ILE A 317 -1.10 10.69 0.69
N ARG A 318 -1.37 9.38 0.71
CA ARG A 318 -1.86 8.64 1.86
C ARG A 318 -1.60 7.16 1.62
N ASP A 319 -1.16 6.43 2.65
CA ASP A 319 -0.90 5.00 2.58
C ASP A 319 -1.27 4.33 3.91
N GLY A 320 -1.85 3.12 3.86
CA GLY A 320 -2.22 2.39 5.07
C GLY A 320 -1.02 2.11 5.97
N LEU A 321 0.09 1.70 5.36
CA LEU A 321 1.35 1.43 6.06
C LEU A 321 2.55 1.91 5.22
N ASN A 322 2.83 1.27 4.10
CA ASN A 322 3.97 1.34 3.21
C ASN A 322 5.16 0.47 3.67
N LEU A 323 5.21 -0.77 3.15
CA LEU A 323 6.28 -1.73 3.50
C LEU A 323 7.65 -1.31 2.99
N VAL A 324 7.76 -0.60 1.87
CA VAL A 324 9.05 -0.12 1.33
C VAL A 324 9.79 0.76 2.33
N ALA A 325 9.05 1.56 3.13
CA ALA A 325 9.63 2.36 4.19
C ALA A 325 10.28 1.52 5.31
N LYS A 326 9.86 0.25 5.47
CA LYS A 326 10.43 -0.71 6.43
C LYS A 326 11.49 -1.60 5.78
N GLU A 327 11.26 -2.08 4.57
CA GLU A 327 12.19 -2.94 3.82
C GLU A 327 13.50 -2.20 3.50
N GLY A 328 13.41 -0.94 3.10
CA GLY A 328 14.58 -0.13 2.77
C GLY A 328 15.63 -0.10 3.90
N PRO A 329 15.29 0.33 5.11
CA PRO A 329 16.22 0.34 6.24
C PRO A 329 16.80 -1.03 6.61
N LEU A 330 16.03 -2.12 6.44
CA LEU A 330 16.50 -3.48 6.73
C LEU A 330 17.52 -3.99 5.70
N LEU A 331 17.40 -3.53 4.45
CA LEU A 331 18.29 -3.92 3.36
C LEU A 331 19.51 -3.01 3.21
N ASN A 332 19.42 -1.76 3.65
CA ASN A 332 20.47 -0.76 3.42
C ASN A 332 21.61 -0.90 4.43
N ASP A 333 22.82 -1.10 3.92
CA ASP A 333 24.06 -1.19 4.68
C ASP A 333 24.97 0.05 4.54
N HIS A 334 24.49 1.10 3.85
CA HIS A 334 25.18 2.36 3.61
C HIS A 334 24.71 3.54 4.49
N ASP A 335 23.98 3.24 5.58
CA ASP A 335 23.37 4.24 6.45
C ASP A 335 22.54 5.28 5.67
N GLY A 336 21.72 4.77 4.74
CA GLY A 336 20.83 5.58 3.93
C GLY A 336 19.76 6.30 4.76
N VAL A 337 19.37 7.50 4.34
CA VAL A 337 18.39 8.33 5.02
C VAL A 337 17.01 8.14 4.41
N LEU A 338 15.99 7.94 5.26
CA LEU A 338 14.59 7.84 4.84
C LEU A 338 13.93 9.22 4.86
N VAL A 339 13.40 9.67 3.72
CA VAL A 339 12.48 10.82 3.61
C VAL A 339 11.07 10.25 3.46
N LEU A 340 10.21 10.49 4.45
CA LEU A 340 8.93 9.79 4.62
C LEU A 340 7.76 10.77 4.69
N SER A 341 6.68 10.47 3.96
CA SER A 341 5.42 11.22 4.08
C SER A 341 4.80 11.06 5.46
N SER A 342 4.33 12.17 6.05
CA SER A 342 3.50 12.17 7.27
C SER A 342 2.19 11.40 7.10
N GLU A 343 1.74 11.18 5.86
CA GLU A 343 0.50 10.47 5.54
C GLU A 343 0.73 8.96 5.23
N ALA A 344 1.96 8.46 5.31
CA ALA A 344 2.23 7.03 5.34
C ALA A 344 1.98 6.46 6.74
N GLY A 345 1.32 5.31 6.86
CA GLY A 345 1.12 4.66 8.16
C GLY A 345 2.44 4.34 8.86
N ALA A 346 3.48 3.99 8.10
CA ALA A 346 4.82 3.76 8.63
C ALA A 346 5.43 4.99 9.33
N ALA A 347 4.92 6.20 9.10
CA ALA A 347 5.40 7.40 9.79
C ALA A 347 5.08 7.39 11.29
N ASP A 348 4.02 6.68 11.71
CA ASP A 348 3.67 6.53 13.11
C ASP A 348 4.71 5.69 13.88
N GLU A 349 5.46 4.82 13.19
CA GLU A 349 6.51 3.99 13.77
C GLU A 349 7.93 4.55 13.50
N LEU A 350 8.18 5.05 12.29
CA LEU A 350 9.52 5.40 11.82
C LEU A 350 9.83 6.90 11.87
N GLY A 351 8.81 7.73 12.15
CA GLY A 351 8.89 9.18 11.99
C GLY A 351 10.02 9.85 12.79
N ASP A 352 10.31 9.39 14.00
CA ASP A 352 11.36 9.96 14.86
C ASP A 352 12.76 9.77 14.26
N ALA A 353 12.99 8.70 13.50
CA ALA A 353 14.25 8.40 12.86
C ALA A 353 14.31 8.83 11.38
N ALA A 354 13.17 9.12 10.75
CA ALA A 354 13.07 9.59 9.36
C ALA A 354 13.11 11.12 9.26
N LEU A 355 13.25 11.64 8.05
CA LEU A 355 12.92 13.03 7.73
C LEU A 355 11.48 13.07 7.24
N VAL A 356 10.56 13.48 8.12
CA VAL A 356 9.12 13.48 7.82
C VAL A 356 8.74 14.74 7.05
N VAL A 357 7.97 14.58 5.97
CA VAL A 357 7.51 15.66 5.09
C VAL A 357 6.01 15.61 4.85
N ASN A 358 5.42 16.78 4.64
CA ASN A 358 4.06 16.87 4.09
C ASN A 358 4.12 16.51 2.59
N PRO A 359 3.38 15.49 2.12
CA PRO A 359 3.46 15.00 0.72
C PRO A 359 3.01 16.02 -0.32
N PHE A 360 2.37 17.10 0.07
CA PHE A 360 1.92 18.19 -0.80
C PHE A 360 2.92 19.36 -0.87
N ASP A 361 3.89 19.41 0.04
CA ASP A 361 4.88 20.48 0.13
C ASP A 361 6.15 20.08 -0.64
N LEU A 362 6.29 20.63 -1.85
CA LEU A 362 7.45 20.38 -2.70
C LEU A 362 8.72 21.01 -2.12
N ALA A 363 8.63 22.19 -1.53
CA ALA A 363 9.78 22.91 -0.98
C ALA A 363 10.33 22.14 0.24
N ALA A 364 9.45 21.75 1.17
CA ALA A 364 9.86 20.94 2.32
C ALA A 364 10.43 19.57 1.91
N THR A 365 9.90 18.95 0.83
CA THR A 365 10.44 17.70 0.31
C THR A 365 11.83 17.90 -0.32
N ALA A 366 12.03 18.97 -1.09
CA ALA A 366 13.34 19.31 -1.67
C ALA A 366 14.39 19.62 -0.59
N GLU A 367 14.01 20.39 0.44
CA GLU A 367 14.83 20.66 1.61
C GLU A 367 15.21 19.38 2.36
N ALA A 368 14.25 18.45 2.58
CA ALA A 368 14.53 17.17 3.22
C ALA A 368 15.50 16.31 2.41
N LEU A 369 15.35 16.29 1.07
CA LEU A 369 16.31 15.63 0.18
C LEU A 369 17.72 16.27 0.31
N HIS A 370 17.79 17.61 0.32
CA HIS A 370 19.05 18.34 0.53
C HIS A 370 19.69 18.01 1.88
N ARG A 371 18.91 18.04 2.96
CA ARG A 371 19.36 17.68 4.31
C ARG A 371 19.86 16.23 4.36
N ALA A 372 19.12 15.30 3.78
CA ALA A 372 19.52 13.90 3.72
C ALA A 372 20.86 13.69 2.99
N LEU A 373 21.08 14.40 1.88
CA LEU A 373 22.29 14.32 1.09
C LEU A 373 23.51 15.00 1.75
N THR A 374 23.30 16.00 2.61
CA THR A 374 24.34 16.74 3.33
C THR A 374 24.59 16.25 4.75
N MET A 375 23.73 15.34 5.26
CA MET A 375 23.82 14.80 6.62
C MET A 375 25.18 14.16 6.87
N ASP A 376 25.79 14.41 8.01
CA ASP A 376 27.07 13.84 8.37
C ASP A 376 26.96 12.34 8.73
N ASN A 377 28.08 11.64 8.69
CA ASN A 377 28.09 10.19 8.90
C ASN A 377 27.60 9.77 10.30
N PRO A 378 27.93 10.47 11.41
CA PRO A 378 27.40 10.13 12.72
C PRO A 378 25.88 10.18 12.80
N GLU A 379 25.22 11.26 12.31
CA GLU A 379 23.77 11.38 12.31
C GLU A 379 23.12 10.33 11.39
N ARG A 380 23.73 10.06 10.21
CA ARG A 380 23.26 9.01 9.30
C ARG A 380 23.25 7.64 9.98
N ALA A 381 24.34 7.26 10.63
CA ALA A 381 24.49 5.98 11.31
C ALA A 381 23.51 5.82 12.48
N GLU A 382 23.31 6.89 13.27
CA GLU A 382 22.33 6.91 14.35
C GLU A 382 20.91 6.67 13.83
N ARG A 383 20.48 7.45 12.82
CA ARG A 383 19.16 7.29 12.21
C ARG A 383 18.96 5.94 11.55
N ALA A 384 19.92 5.46 10.80
CA ALA A 384 19.84 4.16 10.14
C ALA A 384 19.75 3.01 11.15
N THR A 385 20.47 3.09 12.27
CA THR A 385 20.38 2.10 13.36
C THR A 385 19.01 2.12 14.01
N ALA A 386 18.45 3.30 14.29
CA ALA A 386 17.10 3.45 14.83
C ALA A 386 16.03 2.92 13.85
N LEU A 387 16.14 3.28 12.57
CA LEU A 387 15.22 2.80 11.53
C LEU A 387 15.22 1.27 11.40
N ARG A 388 16.40 0.63 11.39
CA ARG A 388 16.52 -0.83 11.35
C ARG A 388 15.84 -1.48 12.55
N SER A 389 16.06 -0.95 13.75
CA SER A 389 15.42 -1.46 14.97
C SER A 389 13.90 -1.33 14.94
N LEU A 390 13.38 -0.15 14.53
CA LEU A 390 11.95 0.11 14.45
C LEU A 390 11.28 -0.72 13.35
N ALA A 391 11.92 -0.86 12.18
CA ALA A 391 11.39 -1.64 11.06
C ALA A 391 11.29 -3.14 11.37
N ALA A 392 12.21 -3.66 12.20
CA ALA A 392 12.22 -5.06 12.66
C ALA A 392 11.29 -5.33 13.86
N ALA A 393 10.65 -4.30 14.45
CA ALA A 393 9.85 -4.46 15.66
C ALA A 393 8.56 -5.29 15.45
N HIS A 394 8.08 -5.35 14.22
CA HIS A 394 6.88 -6.10 13.83
C HIS A 394 7.20 -7.09 12.70
N SER A 395 6.50 -8.21 12.70
CA SER A 395 6.64 -9.27 11.69
C SER A 395 5.27 -9.69 11.15
N PRO A 396 5.22 -10.44 10.02
CA PRO A 396 3.97 -11.05 9.56
C PRO A 396 3.33 -11.96 10.62
N HIS A 397 4.17 -12.63 11.41
CA HIS A 397 3.71 -13.54 12.46
C HIS A 397 2.99 -12.80 13.59
N THR A 398 3.61 -11.74 14.14
CA THR A 398 2.99 -10.92 15.19
C THR A 398 1.71 -10.23 14.71
N TRP A 399 1.66 -9.82 13.45
CA TRP A 399 0.47 -9.28 12.81
C TRP A 399 -0.66 -10.31 12.68
N PHE A 400 -0.31 -11.56 12.29
CA PHE A 400 -1.28 -12.66 12.22
C PHE A 400 -1.82 -13.02 13.61
N ASP A 401 -0.94 -13.18 14.59
CA ASP A 401 -1.32 -13.53 15.97
C ASP A 401 -2.25 -12.49 16.60
N ALA A 402 -2.03 -11.20 16.33
CA ALA A 402 -2.90 -10.14 16.81
C ALA A 402 -4.35 -10.27 16.28
N GLN A 403 -4.52 -10.69 15.03
CA GLN A 403 -5.84 -10.93 14.47
C GLN A 403 -6.52 -12.15 15.11
N VAL A 404 -5.77 -13.23 15.33
CA VAL A 404 -6.30 -14.42 16.00
C VAL A 404 -6.68 -14.10 17.44
N ALA A 405 -5.85 -13.37 18.16
CA ALA A 405 -6.13 -12.94 19.53
C ALA A 405 -7.37 -12.04 19.63
N ALA A 406 -7.57 -11.13 18.65
CA ALA A 406 -8.75 -10.26 18.59
C ALA A 406 -10.07 -11.03 18.38
N ALA A 407 -10.01 -12.30 17.94
CA ALA A 407 -11.19 -13.15 17.84
C ALA A 407 -11.61 -13.77 19.18
N GLU A 408 -10.77 -13.75 20.22
CA GLU A 408 -11.10 -14.36 21.51
C GLU A 408 -12.15 -13.54 22.28
N PRO A 409 -13.05 -14.18 23.07
CA PRO A 409 -14.15 -13.49 23.76
C PRO A 409 -13.71 -12.41 24.77
N ASN A 410 -12.44 -12.41 25.17
CA ASN A 410 -11.82 -11.43 26.08
C ASN A 410 -10.58 -10.81 25.41
N GLY A 411 -10.56 -10.71 24.09
CA GLY A 411 -9.51 -10.01 23.35
C GLY A 411 -9.32 -8.57 23.84
N PRO A 412 -8.15 -7.98 23.55
CA PRO A 412 -7.70 -6.73 24.15
C PRO A 412 -8.65 -5.56 23.94
#